data_cc7736603307f03ee79fc27b2e907e4a
#
_entry.id   cc7736603307f03ee79fc27b2e907e4a
#
_cell.length_a   1.000
_cell.length_b   1.000
_cell.length_c   1.000
_cell.angle_alpha   90.00
_cell.angle_beta   90.00
_cell.angle_gamma   90.00
#
_symmetry.space_group_name_H-M   'P 1'
#
loop_
_entity.id
_entity.type
_entity.pdbx_description
1 polymer ?
#
loop_
_entity_poly.entity_id
_entity_poly.type
_entity_poly.pdbx_seq_one_letter_code
_entity_poly.pdbx_strand_id
1 'polypeptide(L)'
;MTIAYLWHYFHEEMDEVPYPTDFIHRIGWERIKSVEQELERGTAQQTASAERLLDAIASLLGICDRSTYYREACILLEQAALHERNAYAYPLLADGNVLSFHHLFEALLHDMTNNVPVSLQAARVHTTLATLLVQKARRLVRRTKTKQVVLSGTCFQDKLLTKTVCQAFQAAGISFYLPQRIPGNDSGIAVGQLAIAAAQQAVKAVQPATAVAQPEKEE
;
A
#
# COMPACT_ATOMS: atom_id res chain seq x y z
N MET A 1 -12.47 0.45 -7.16
CA MET A 1 -10.99 0.50 -7.22
C MET A 1 -10.43 -0.28 -8.40
N THR A 2 -10.79 -1.55 -8.60
CA THR A 2 -10.32 -2.39 -9.72
C THR A 2 -10.52 -1.74 -11.07
N ILE A 3 -11.72 -1.24 -11.36
CA ILE A 3 -12.04 -0.52 -12.60
C ILE A 3 -11.07 0.66 -12.79
N ALA A 4 -10.84 1.44 -11.72
CA ALA A 4 -9.96 2.61 -11.79
C ALA A 4 -8.49 2.24 -12.10
N TYR A 5 -7.98 1.14 -11.53
CA TYR A 5 -6.63 0.67 -11.86
C TYR A 5 -6.52 0.15 -13.29
N LEU A 6 -7.48 -0.69 -13.73
CA LEU A 6 -7.46 -1.21 -15.09
C LEU A 6 -7.65 -0.09 -16.12
N TRP A 7 -8.59 0.82 -15.88
CA TRP A 7 -8.78 1.98 -16.73
C TRP A 7 -7.51 2.85 -16.78
N HIS A 8 -6.92 3.18 -15.63
CA HIS A 8 -5.72 4.02 -15.56
C HIS A 8 -4.54 3.47 -16.36
N TYR A 9 -4.37 2.14 -16.35
CA TYR A 9 -3.22 1.53 -17.03
C TYR A 9 -3.46 1.14 -18.47
N PHE A 10 -4.71 0.93 -18.90
CA PHE A 10 -4.97 0.32 -20.20
C PHE A 10 -5.82 1.17 -21.14
N HIS A 11 -6.56 2.18 -20.70
CA HIS A 11 -7.49 2.93 -21.54
C HIS A 11 -6.81 3.72 -22.68
N GLU A 12 -5.55 4.14 -22.52
CA GLU A 12 -4.80 4.83 -23.55
C GLU A 12 -4.02 3.89 -24.49
N GLU A 13 -3.78 2.65 -24.03
CA GLU A 13 -2.94 1.68 -24.76
C GLU A 13 -3.78 0.67 -25.55
N MET A 14 -5.06 0.50 -25.23
CA MET A 14 -5.94 -0.50 -25.81
C MET A 14 -7.27 0.12 -26.24
N ASP A 15 -7.86 -0.40 -27.32
CA ASP A 15 -9.18 0.02 -27.79
C ASP A 15 -10.28 -0.21 -26.73
N GLU A 16 -10.12 -1.25 -25.91
CA GLU A 16 -10.99 -1.56 -24.80
C GLU A 16 -10.18 -1.97 -23.57
N VAL A 17 -10.60 -1.51 -22.38
CA VAL A 17 -9.99 -1.92 -21.11
C VAL A 17 -10.20 -3.42 -20.89
N PRO A 18 -9.16 -4.21 -20.57
CA PRO A 18 -9.21 -5.67 -20.54
C PRO A 18 -9.87 -6.19 -19.24
N TYR A 19 -11.17 -5.98 -19.10
CA TYR A 19 -11.92 -6.55 -17.99
C TYR A 19 -12.14 -8.04 -18.20
N PRO A 20 -11.77 -8.92 -17.22
CA PRO A 20 -12.08 -10.35 -17.30
C PRO A 20 -13.60 -10.59 -17.35
N THR A 21 -14.03 -11.58 -18.14
CA THR A 21 -15.46 -11.91 -18.31
C THR A 21 -16.16 -12.15 -16.97
N ASP A 22 -15.52 -12.90 -16.05
CA ASP A 22 -16.09 -13.17 -14.73
C ASP A 22 -16.22 -11.90 -13.89
N PHE A 23 -15.26 -10.97 -14.01
CA PHE A 23 -15.33 -9.66 -13.35
C PHE A 23 -16.53 -8.85 -13.88
N ILE A 24 -16.72 -8.82 -15.21
CA ILE A 24 -17.88 -8.15 -15.84
C ILE A 24 -19.19 -8.75 -15.33
N HIS A 25 -19.31 -10.07 -15.25
CA HIS A 25 -20.50 -10.75 -14.76
C HIS A 25 -20.81 -10.42 -13.29
N ARG A 26 -19.79 -10.31 -12.43
CA ARG A 26 -19.96 -10.01 -11.00
C ARG A 26 -20.27 -8.54 -10.72
N ILE A 27 -19.65 -7.64 -11.45
CA ILE A 27 -19.76 -6.19 -11.22
C ILE A 27 -20.92 -5.57 -12.01
N GLY A 28 -21.15 -6.04 -13.22
CA GLY A 28 -22.12 -5.51 -14.17
C GLY A 28 -21.56 -4.38 -15.04
N TRP A 29 -21.87 -4.46 -16.34
CA TRP A 29 -21.40 -3.49 -17.34
C TRP A 29 -21.83 -2.05 -17.06
N GLU A 30 -23.06 -1.84 -16.60
CA GLU A 30 -23.59 -0.50 -16.28
C GLU A 30 -22.74 0.18 -15.20
N ARG A 31 -22.34 -0.58 -14.17
CA ARG A 31 -21.50 -0.05 -13.10
C ARG A 31 -20.09 0.25 -13.58
N ILE A 32 -19.52 -0.60 -14.43
CA ILE A 32 -18.21 -0.38 -15.03
C ILE A 32 -18.22 0.93 -15.82
N LYS A 33 -19.19 1.09 -16.72
CA LYS A 33 -19.34 2.30 -17.55
C LYS A 33 -19.56 3.56 -16.73
N SER A 34 -20.35 3.50 -15.66
CA SER A 34 -20.55 4.62 -14.75
C SER A 34 -19.23 5.10 -14.11
N VAL A 35 -18.39 4.15 -13.68
CA VAL A 35 -17.08 4.49 -13.08
C VAL A 35 -16.11 5.03 -14.13
N GLU A 36 -16.05 4.46 -15.33
CA GLU A 36 -15.25 4.98 -16.43
C GLU A 36 -15.59 6.44 -16.76
N GLN A 37 -16.87 6.77 -16.84
CA GLN A 37 -17.32 8.15 -17.07
C GLN A 37 -16.89 9.12 -15.95
N GLU A 38 -16.87 8.68 -14.69
CA GLU A 38 -16.33 9.49 -13.59
C GLU A 38 -14.82 9.71 -13.72
N LEU A 39 -14.09 8.69 -14.15
CA LEU A 39 -12.65 8.77 -14.38
C LEU A 39 -12.32 9.72 -15.54
N GLU A 40 -13.05 9.62 -16.66
CA GLU A 40 -12.92 10.51 -17.80
C GLU A 40 -13.17 11.98 -17.45
N ARG A 41 -14.11 12.27 -16.54
CA ARG A 41 -14.38 13.62 -16.04
C ARG A 41 -13.27 14.17 -15.13
N GLY A 42 -12.31 13.34 -14.70
CA GLY A 42 -11.23 13.74 -13.82
C GLY A 42 -11.68 14.11 -12.39
N THR A 43 -12.87 13.70 -11.97
CA THR A 43 -13.42 14.01 -10.64
C THR A 43 -13.06 12.98 -9.57
N ALA A 44 -12.47 11.85 -9.98
CA ALA A 44 -12.09 10.78 -9.07
C ALA A 44 -10.94 11.19 -8.15
N GLN A 45 -11.07 10.88 -6.85
CA GLN A 45 -10.00 11.10 -5.89
C GLN A 45 -8.85 10.12 -6.12
N GLN A 46 -7.63 10.65 -6.19
CA GLN A 46 -6.42 9.83 -6.27
C GLN A 46 -6.07 9.26 -4.90
N THR A 47 -5.51 8.06 -4.90
CA THR A 47 -5.03 7.39 -3.68
C THR A 47 -3.67 6.75 -3.93
N ALA A 48 -2.79 6.82 -2.92
CA ALA A 48 -1.53 6.10 -2.88
C ALA A 48 -1.57 4.95 -1.85
N SER A 49 -2.76 4.54 -1.42
CA SER A 49 -2.95 3.52 -0.39
C SER A 49 -2.65 2.12 -0.94
N ALA A 50 -1.69 1.42 -0.33
CA ALA A 50 -1.42 0.01 -0.62
C ALA A 50 -2.61 -0.90 -0.26
N GLU A 51 -3.42 -0.54 0.74
CA GLU A 51 -4.67 -1.25 1.04
C GLU A 51 -5.66 -1.20 -0.12
N ARG A 52 -5.83 -0.01 -0.73
CA ARG A 52 -6.73 0.13 -1.89
C ARG A 52 -6.25 -0.66 -3.10
N LEU A 53 -4.94 -0.83 -3.27
CA LEU A 53 -4.38 -1.74 -4.26
C LEU A 53 -4.75 -3.20 -3.97
N LEU A 54 -4.59 -3.65 -2.71
CA LEU A 54 -4.95 -5.02 -2.32
C LEU A 54 -6.45 -5.27 -2.46
N ASP A 55 -7.31 -4.31 -2.11
CA ASP A 55 -8.76 -4.41 -2.34
C ASP A 55 -9.09 -4.53 -3.83
N ALA A 56 -8.41 -3.77 -4.69
CA ALA A 56 -8.60 -3.86 -6.13
C ALA A 56 -8.21 -5.25 -6.67
N ILE A 57 -7.09 -5.78 -6.21
CA ILE A 57 -6.62 -7.11 -6.61
C ILE A 57 -7.56 -8.20 -6.08
N ALA A 58 -8.02 -8.11 -4.83
CA ALA A 58 -8.97 -9.06 -4.27
C ALA A 58 -10.29 -9.12 -5.07
N SER A 59 -10.79 -7.96 -5.52
CA SER A 59 -11.96 -7.91 -6.37
C SER A 59 -11.67 -8.44 -7.79
N LEU A 60 -10.52 -8.09 -8.38
CA LEU A 60 -10.13 -8.62 -9.69
C LEU A 60 -10.10 -10.15 -9.69
N LEU A 61 -9.52 -10.75 -8.66
CA LEU A 61 -9.40 -12.21 -8.49
C LEU A 61 -10.70 -12.90 -8.05
N GLY A 62 -11.80 -12.16 -7.84
CA GLY A 62 -13.09 -12.73 -7.42
C GLY A 62 -13.14 -13.14 -5.95
N ILE A 63 -12.21 -12.66 -5.14
CA ILE A 63 -12.15 -12.98 -3.70
C ILE A 63 -13.13 -12.12 -2.89
N CYS A 64 -13.19 -10.80 -3.18
CA CYS A 64 -14.04 -9.88 -2.45
C CYS A 64 -14.38 -8.64 -3.28
N ASP A 65 -15.61 -8.53 -3.75
CA ASP A 65 -16.08 -7.36 -4.52
C ASP A 65 -16.62 -6.23 -3.63
N ARG A 66 -17.07 -6.58 -2.42
CA ARG A 66 -17.65 -5.65 -1.47
C ARG A 66 -17.29 -6.05 -0.04
N SER A 67 -16.53 -5.21 0.62
CA SER A 67 -16.19 -5.40 2.03
C SER A 67 -17.38 -5.04 2.94
N THR A 68 -17.67 -5.88 3.91
CA THR A 68 -18.71 -5.69 4.94
C THR A 68 -18.11 -5.19 6.25
N TYR A 69 -16.81 -5.37 6.44
CA TYR A 69 -16.04 -4.84 7.57
C TYR A 69 -14.66 -4.34 7.10
N TYR A 70 -13.98 -3.64 7.99
CA TYR A 70 -12.70 -3.02 7.69
C TYR A 70 -11.63 -4.07 7.32
N ARG A 71 -10.94 -3.88 6.18
CA ARG A 71 -9.89 -4.74 5.63
C ARG A 71 -10.33 -6.16 5.20
N GLU A 72 -11.61 -6.43 5.06
CA GLU A 72 -12.11 -7.77 4.66
C GLU A 72 -11.41 -8.28 3.40
N ALA A 73 -11.36 -7.48 2.35
CA ALA A 73 -10.72 -7.87 1.08
C ALA A 73 -9.23 -8.23 1.26
N CYS A 74 -8.48 -7.44 2.06
CA CYS A 74 -7.09 -7.72 2.36
C CYS A 74 -6.92 -9.03 3.16
N ILE A 75 -7.79 -9.26 4.14
CA ILE A 75 -7.77 -10.48 4.97
C ILE A 75 -8.07 -11.72 4.13
N LEU A 76 -9.08 -11.65 3.27
CA LEU A 76 -9.44 -12.76 2.39
C LEU A 76 -8.35 -13.04 1.34
N LEU A 77 -7.69 -11.99 0.82
CA LEU A 77 -6.55 -12.13 -0.08
C LEU A 77 -5.36 -12.80 0.62
N GLU A 78 -5.07 -12.41 1.87
CA GLU A 78 -4.05 -13.07 2.70
C GLU A 78 -4.39 -14.55 2.89
N GLN A 79 -5.63 -14.86 3.29
CA GLN A 79 -6.09 -16.23 3.51
C GLN A 79 -5.95 -17.11 2.26
N ALA A 80 -6.30 -16.57 1.09
CA ALA A 80 -6.16 -17.28 -0.17
C ALA A 80 -4.70 -17.67 -0.45
N ALA A 81 -3.73 -16.84 -0.04
CA ALA A 81 -2.32 -17.02 -0.28
C ALA A 81 -1.59 -17.94 0.73
N LEU A 82 -2.19 -18.23 1.91
CA LEU A 82 -1.49 -18.82 3.07
C LEU A 82 -0.84 -20.18 2.81
N HIS A 83 -1.40 -20.99 1.93
CA HIS A 83 -0.93 -22.37 1.66
C HIS A 83 0.08 -22.45 0.53
N GLU A 84 0.29 -21.37 -0.21
CA GLU A 84 1.22 -21.33 -1.32
C GLU A 84 2.66 -21.11 -0.83
N ARG A 85 3.58 -21.83 -1.44
CA ARG A 85 5.01 -21.73 -1.12
C ARG A 85 5.81 -21.41 -2.38
N ASN A 86 6.86 -20.62 -2.21
CA ASN A 86 7.79 -20.30 -3.31
C ASN A 86 7.14 -19.55 -4.48
N ALA A 87 6.10 -18.76 -4.24
CA ALA A 87 5.51 -17.92 -5.26
C ALA A 87 6.54 -16.86 -5.71
N TYR A 88 6.79 -16.75 -7.01
CA TYR A 88 7.65 -15.71 -7.57
C TYR A 88 6.93 -14.35 -7.59
N ALA A 89 7.71 -13.27 -7.58
CA ALA A 89 7.17 -11.93 -7.71
C ALA A 89 6.79 -11.64 -9.16
N TYR A 90 5.68 -10.93 -9.35
CA TYR A 90 5.34 -10.35 -10.64
C TYR A 90 6.36 -9.27 -11.05
N PRO A 91 6.55 -9.02 -12.35
CA PRO A 91 7.41 -7.94 -12.78
C PRO A 91 6.85 -6.57 -12.32
N LEU A 92 7.75 -5.71 -11.89
CA LEU A 92 7.43 -4.34 -11.51
C LEU A 92 8.45 -3.41 -12.14
N LEU A 93 7.98 -2.38 -12.81
CA LEU A 93 8.81 -1.25 -13.20
C LEU A 93 8.78 -0.19 -12.09
N ALA A 94 9.96 0.13 -11.60
CA ALA A 94 10.16 1.23 -10.68
C ALA A 94 10.94 2.31 -11.42
N ASP A 95 10.26 3.24 -12.04
CA ASP A 95 10.90 4.41 -12.63
C ASP A 95 11.00 5.52 -11.60
N GLY A 96 12.23 5.92 -11.31
CA GLY A 96 12.49 7.00 -10.37
C GLY A 96 11.88 6.76 -8.96
N ASN A 97 11.06 7.70 -8.52
CA ASN A 97 10.37 7.67 -7.22
C ASN A 97 8.94 7.15 -7.32
N VAL A 98 8.38 7.04 -8.52
CA VAL A 98 7.02 6.58 -8.77
C VAL A 98 7.04 5.06 -8.96
N LEU A 99 6.01 4.40 -8.44
CA LEU A 99 5.75 2.98 -8.63
C LEU A 99 4.60 2.83 -9.62
N SER A 100 4.87 2.18 -10.74
CA SER A 100 3.83 1.74 -11.66
C SER A 100 3.48 0.28 -11.37
N PHE A 101 2.19 -0.01 -11.25
CA PHE A 101 1.67 -1.37 -11.11
C PHE A 101 1.12 -1.91 -12.44
N HIS A 102 1.38 -1.23 -13.56
CA HIS A 102 0.94 -1.67 -14.89
C HIS A 102 1.28 -3.15 -15.13
N HIS A 103 2.57 -3.49 -15.08
CA HIS A 103 3.01 -4.87 -15.31
C HIS A 103 2.51 -5.89 -14.27
N LEU A 104 2.17 -5.45 -13.06
CA LEU A 104 1.49 -6.31 -12.10
C LEU A 104 0.10 -6.69 -12.59
N PHE A 105 -0.70 -5.70 -13.03
CA PHE A 105 -2.03 -5.95 -13.55
C PHE A 105 -2.00 -6.74 -14.86
N GLU A 106 -1.08 -6.42 -15.76
CA GLU A 106 -0.85 -7.19 -17.00
C GLU A 106 -0.57 -8.67 -16.69
N ALA A 107 0.36 -8.95 -15.78
CA ALA A 107 0.71 -10.32 -15.39
C ALA A 107 -0.42 -11.04 -14.64
N LEU A 108 -1.22 -10.33 -13.83
CA LEU A 108 -2.42 -10.89 -13.21
C LEU A 108 -3.47 -11.29 -14.26
N LEU A 109 -3.76 -10.41 -15.21
CA LEU A 109 -4.70 -10.70 -16.31
C LEU A 109 -4.23 -11.89 -17.17
N HIS A 110 -2.93 -11.97 -17.45
CA HIS A 110 -2.33 -13.10 -18.14
C HIS A 110 -2.50 -14.41 -17.33
N ASP A 111 -2.23 -14.38 -16.03
CA ASP A 111 -2.40 -15.56 -15.16
C ASP A 111 -3.88 -15.99 -15.09
N MET A 112 -4.82 -15.05 -15.02
CA MET A 112 -6.26 -15.34 -15.06
C MET A 112 -6.66 -16.01 -16.37
N THR A 113 -6.19 -15.52 -17.52
CA THR A 113 -6.43 -16.10 -18.84
C THR A 113 -5.90 -17.53 -18.94
N ASN A 114 -4.76 -17.82 -18.28
CA ASN A 114 -4.16 -19.14 -18.23
C ASN A 114 -4.70 -20.05 -17.11
N ASN A 115 -5.78 -19.64 -16.43
CA ASN A 115 -6.39 -20.38 -15.32
C ASN A 115 -5.41 -20.74 -14.19
N VAL A 116 -4.44 -19.87 -13.91
CA VAL A 116 -3.55 -20.03 -12.75
C VAL A 116 -4.40 -19.97 -11.48
N PRO A 117 -4.21 -20.87 -10.50
CA PRO A 117 -4.97 -20.85 -9.26
C PRO A 117 -4.95 -19.49 -8.57
N VAL A 118 -6.10 -19.03 -8.09
CA VAL A 118 -6.25 -17.74 -7.38
C VAL A 118 -5.34 -17.66 -6.14
N SER A 119 -5.17 -18.77 -5.43
CA SER A 119 -4.25 -18.89 -4.29
C SER A 119 -2.81 -18.53 -4.68
N LEU A 120 -2.35 -19.07 -5.81
CA LEU A 120 -1.00 -18.78 -6.30
C LEU A 120 -0.86 -17.34 -6.77
N GLN A 121 -1.87 -16.80 -7.45
CA GLN A 121 -1.88 -15.38 -7.84
C GLN A 121 -1.83 -14.46 -6.61
N ALA A 122 -2.62 -14.73 -5.57
CA ALA A 122 -2.60 -13.99 -4.32
C ALA A 122 -1.22 -14.05 -3.63
N ALA A 123 -0.58 -15.22 -3.62
CA ALA A 123 0.76 -15.38 -3.06
C ALA A 123 1.84 -14.62 -3.87
N ARG A 124 1.74 -14.61 -5.20
CA ARG A 124 2.60 -13.82 -6.08
C ARG A 124 2.47 -12.32 -5.78
N VAL A 125 1.27 -11.82 -5.52
CA VAL A 125 1.04 -10.43 -5.12
C VAL A 125 1.78 -10.09 -3.84
N HIS A 126 1.67 -10.90 -2.79
CA HIS A 126 2.38 -10.68 -1.52
C HIS A 126 3.89 -10.69 -1.71
N THR A 127 4.42 -11.64 -2.49
CA THR A 127 5.85 -11.71 -2.83
C THR A 127 6.31 -10.48 -3.62
N THR A 128 5.48 -10.00 -4.54
CA THR A 128 5.74 -8.80 -5.34
C THR A 128 5.87 -7.56 -4.46
N LEU A 129 4.93 -7.35 -3.53
CA LEU A 129 4.97 -6.21 -2.62
C LEU A 129 6.19 -6.29 -1.68
N ALA A 130 6.52 -7.47 -1.16
CA ALA A 130 7.71 -7.66 -0.34
C ALA A 130 9.00 -7.35 -1.12
N THR A 131 9.11 -7.84 -2.35
CA THR A 131 10.26 -7.59 -3.25
C THR A 131 10.41 -6.09 -3.53
N LEU A 132 9.30 -5.42 -3.81
CA LEU A 132 9.24 -3.98 -4.04
C LEU A 132 9.75 -3.19 -2.83
N LEU A 133 9.26 -3.51 -1.64
CA LEU A 133 9.67 -2.84 -0.40
C LEU A 133 11.17 -2.99 -0.15
N VAL A 134 11.73 -4.19 -0.38
CA VAL A 134 13.17 -4.43 -0.26
C VAL A 134 13.97 -3.62 -1.27
N GLN A 135 13.55 -3.59 -2.53
CA GLN A 135 14.24 -2.82 -3.57
C GLN A 135 14.26 -1.32 -3.25
N LYS A 136 13.10 -0.78 -2.83
CA LYS A 136 12.99 0.64 -2.43
C LYS A 136 13.80 0.94 -1.18
N ALA A 137 13.73 0.09 -0.17
CA ALA A 137 14.53 0.24 1.05
C ALA A 137 16.03 0.23 0.77
N ARG A 138 16.51 -0.71 -0.05
CA ARG A 138 17.93 -0.75 -0.48
C ARG A 138 18.36 0.55 -1.15
N ARG A 139 17.54 1.08 -2.08
CA ARG A 139 17.83 2.34 -2.76
C ARG A 139 17.89 3.52 -1.78
N LEU A 140 16.91 3.61 -0.87
CA LEU A 140 16.83 4.68 0.12
C LEU A 140 17.98 4.61 1.12
N VAL A 141 18.28 3.45 1.67
CA VAL A 141 19.40 3.23 2.62
C VAL A 141 20.72 3.67 2.00
N ARG A 142 20.98 3.33 0.73
CA ARG A 142 22.18 3.76 0.02
C ARG A 142 22.23 5.28 -0.17
N ARG A 143 21.10 5.90 -0.53
CA ARG A 143 21.01 7.34 -0.84
C ARG A 143 21.10 8.20 0.41
N THR A 144 20.42 7.81 1.50
CA THR A 144 20.32 8.59 2.74
C THR A 144 21.41 8.24 3.76
N LYS A 145 22.19 7.19 3.51
CA LYS A 145 23.16 6.60 4.48
C LYS A 145 22.50 6.16 5.80
N THR A 146 21.19 6.03 5.82
CA THR A 146 20.41 5.54 6.96
C THR A 146 20.58 4.03 7.04
N LYS A 147 20.86 3.49 8.24
CA LYS A 147 21.09 2.06 8.44
C LYS A 147 19.84 1.30 8.89
N GLN A 148 18.77 2.00 9.17
CA GLN A 148 17.58 1.45 9.83
C GLN A 148 16.33 1.80 9.04
N VAL A 149 15.41 0.83 8.94
CA VAL A 149 14.09 0.97 8.32
C VAL A 149 13.02 0.67 9.36
N VAL A 150 12.00 1.49 9.45
CA VAL A 150 10.82 1.24 10.29
C VAL A 150 9.67 0.83 9.41
N LEU A 151 9.04 -0.31 9.71
CA LEU A 151 7.87 -0.82 9.01
C LEU A 151 6.64 -0.43 9.81
N SER A 152 5.78 0.41 9.26
CA SER A 152 4.56 0.89 9.92
C SER A 152 3.45 1.04 8.89
N GLY A 153 2.22 1.06 9.34
CA GLY A 153 1.02 1.16 8.52
C GLY A 153 0.14 -0.07 8.60
N THR A 154 -1.11 0.09 8.21
CA THR A 154 -2.17 -0.93 8.34
C THR A 154 -1.86 -2.20 7.53
N CYS A 155 -1.16 -2.08 6.39
CA CYS A 155 -0.77 -3.24 5.58
C CYS A 155 0.11 -4.24 6.34
N PHE A 156 0.88 -3.81 7.34
CA PHE A 156 1.67 -4.71 8.19
C PHE A 156 0.88 -5.47 9.26
N GLN A 157 -0.46 -5.33 9.27
CA GLN A 157 -1.36 -6.24 9.98
C GLN A 157 -1.57 -7.56 9.21
N ASP A 158 -1.32 -7.57 7.91
CA ASP A 158 -1.21 -8.78 7.09
C ASP A 158 0.04 -9.56 7.53
N LYS A 159 -0.19 -10.74 8.09
CA LYS A 159 0.88 -11.56 8.69
C LYS A 159 1.77 -12.20 7.61
N LEU A 160 1.16 -12.58 6.47
CA LEU A 160 1.90 -13.17 5.36
C LEU A 160 2.82 -12.13 4.73
N LEU A 161 2.31 -10.93 4.43
CA LEU A 161 3.10 -9.82 3.91
C LEU A 161 4.22 -9.45 4.87
N THR A 162 3.90 -9.26 6.15
CA THR A 162 4.88 -8.88 7.18
C THR A 162 5.98 -9.92 7.32
N LYS A 163 5.63 -11.20 7.38
CA LYS A 163 6.60 -12.30 7.43
C LYS A 163 7.51 -12.30 6.19
N THR A 164 6.92 -12.18 5.00
CA THR A 164 7.66 -12.20 3.73
C THR A 164 8.60 -11.01 3.63
N VAL A 165 8.14 -9.81 4.02
CA VAL A 165 8.97 -8.59 4.06
C VAL A 165 10.12 -8.73 5.05
N CYS A 166 9.87 -9.22 6.27
CA CYS A 166 10.91 -9.42 7.27
C CYS A 166 11.98 -10.38 6.79
N GLN A 167 11.58 -11.52 6.22
CA GLN A 167 12.52 -12.50 5.65
C GLN A 167 13.35 -11.89 4.50
N ALA A 168 12.72 -11.13 3.62
CA ALA A 168 13.39 -10.47 2.52
C ALA A 168 14.37 -9.37 3.00
N PHE A 169 14.04 -8.62 4.05
CA PHE A 169 14.96 -7.64 4.65
C PHE A 169 16.14 -8.31 5.35
N GLN A 170 15.90 -9.41 6.08
CA GLN A 170 16.97 -10.21 6.69
C GLN A 170 17.94 -10.74 5.62
N ALA A 171 17.41 -11.35 4.56
CA ALA A 171 18.21 -11.83 3.43
C ALA A 171 18.99 -10.72 2.71
N ALA A 172 18.44 -9.49 2.74
CA ALA A 172 19.07 -8.30 2.16
C ALA A 172 20.11 -7.63 3.07
N GLY A 173 20.24 -8.07 4.33
CA GLY A 173 21.11 -7.43 5.32
C GLY A 173 20.65 -6.03 5.73
N ILE A 174 19.33 -5.73 5.63
CA ILE A 174 18.76 -4.43 6.02
C ILE A 174 18.21 -4.55 7.44
N SER A 175 18.71 -3.68 8.34
CA SER A 175 18.18 -3.59 9.70
C SER A 175 16.79 -2.93 9.67
N PHE A 176 15.83 -3.56 10.32
CA PHE A 176 14.46 -3.04 10.35
C PHE A 176 13.82 -3.21 11.74
N TYR A 177 12.79 -2.42 11.98
CA TYR A 177 11.99 -2.43 13.20
C TYR A 177 10.50 -2.50 12.86
N LEU A 178 9.78 -3.28 13.67
CA LEU A 178 8.31 -3.34 13.68
C LEU A 178 7.81 -2.78 15.01
N PRO A 179 6.70 -2.04 15.05
CA PRO A 179 6.03 -1.63 16.27
C PRO A 179 5.63 -2.87 17.10
N GLN A 180 6.00 -2.89 18.38
CA GLN A 180 5.68 -4.01 19.28
C GLN A 180 4.71 -3.62 20.41
N ARG A 181 4.83 -2.41 20.93
CA ARG A 181 4.04 -1.93 22.08
C ARG A 181 2.90 -1.01 21.66
N ILE A 182 3.10 -0.27 20.59
CA ILE A 182 2.11 0.67 20.05
C ILE A 182 1.71 0.12 18.69
N PRO A 183 0.40 0.02 18.38
CA PRO A 183 -0.02 -0.42 17.05
C PRO A 183 0.58 0.46 15.94
N GLY A 184 1.10 -0.17 14.90
CA GLY A 184 1.65 0.53 13.72
C GLY A 184 0.58 1.04 12.74
N ASN A 185 -0.68 1.08 13.13
CA ASN A 185 -1.84 1.54 12.37
C ASN A 185 -2.44 2.82 12.99
N ASP A 186 -3.61 3.23 12.53
CA ASP A 186 -4.31 4.43 12.98
C ASP A 186 -4.57 4.46 14.49
N SER A 187 -4.71 3.29 15.14
CA SER A 187 -4.87 3.19 16.59
C SER A 187 -3.65 3.72 17.36
N GLY A 188 -2.48 3.78 16.74
CA GLY A 188 -1.26 4.34 17.32
C GLY A 188 -1.15 5.87 17.25
N ILE A 189 -2.00 6.53 16.45
CA ILE A 189 -1.92 7.99 16.20
C ILE A 189 -2.06 8.79 17.50
N ALA A 190 -3.03 8.45 18.35
CA ALA A 190 -3.27 9.16 19.62
C ALA A 190 -2.04 9.13 20.55
N VAL A 191 -1.35 7.99 20.61
CA VAL A 191 -0.11 7.85 21.39
C VAL A 191 1.01 8.71 20.81
N GLY A 192 1.13 8.76 19.48
CA GLY A 192 2.07 9.62 18.78
C GLY A 192 1.81 11.13 19.05
N GLN A 193 0.55 11.54 19.02
CA GLN A 193 0.15 12.91 19.33
C GLN A 193 0.50 13.29 20.79
N LEU A 194 0.26 12.39 21.75
CA LEU A 194 0.62 12.60 23.15
C LEU A 194 2.14 12.74 23.31
N ALA A 195 2.92 11.88 22.64
CA ALA A 195 4.38 11.94 22.69
C ALA A 195 4.93 13.27 22.14
N ILE A 196 4.37 13.74 21.02
CA ILE A 196 4.73 15.05 20.43
C ILE A 196 4.38 16.18 21.38
N ALA A 197 3.18 16.18 21.94
CA ALA A 197 2.74 17.22 22.90
C ALA A 197 3.65 17.26 24.13
N ALA A 198 3.97 16.10 24.70
CA ALA A 198 4.88 16.01 25.85
C ALA A 198 6.28 16.55 25.51
N ALA A 199 6.84 16.20 24.34
CA ALA A 199 8.13 16.71 23.90
C ALA A 199 8.11 18.22 23.70
N GLN A 200 7.06 18.79 23.13
CA GLN A 200 6.90 20.23 22.95
C GLN A 200 6.82 20.99 24.30
N GLN A 201 6.12 20.41 25.28
CA GLN A 201 6.06 20.99 26.63
C GLN A 201 7.43 20.95 27.32
N ALA A 202 8.16 19.85 27.20
CA ALA A 202 9.51 19.74 27.76
C ALA A 202 10.47 20.79 27.15
N VAL A 203 10.41 21.03 25.83
CA VAL A 203 11.21 22.06 25.17
C VAL A 203 10.85 23.46 25.66
N LYS A 204 9.56 23.79 25.84
CA LYS A 204 9.10 25.08 26.37
C LYS A 204 9.54 25.29 27.82
N ALA A 205 9.55 24.23 28.62
CA ALA A 205 10.01 24.31 30.03
C ALA A 205 11.52 24.55 30.17
N VAL A 206 12.31 24.21 29.16
CA VAL A 206 13.78 24.40 29.15
C VAL A 206 14.17 25.78 28.59
N GLN A 207 13.31 26.46 27.85
CA GLN A 207 13.58 27.83 27.38
C GLN A 207 13.36 28.79 28.56
N PRO A 208 14.40 29.50 29.04
CA PRO A 208 14.19 30.52 30.07
C PRO A 208 13.29 31.60 29.51
N ALA A 209 12.34 32.04 30.32
CA ALA A 209 11.48 33.18 29.99
C ALA A 209 12.41 34.40 29.71
N THR A 210 12.56 34.71 28.44
CA THR A 210 13.19 35.96 28.03
C THR A 210 12.22 37.07 28.47
N ALA A 211 12.53 37.66 29.60
CA ALA A 211 11.81 38.85 30.11
C ALA A 211 11.87 39.91 29.01
N VAL A 212 10.70 40.22 28.45
CA VAL A 212 10.54 41.43 27.63
C VAL A 212 10.63 42.60 28.58
N ALA A 213 11.83 43.17 28.68
CA ALA A 213 11.98 44.48 29.29
C ALA A 213 11.19 45.49 28.42
N GLN A 214 10.12 46.03 28.96
CA GLN A 214 9.45 47.21 28.38
C GLN A 214 10.40 48.39 28.51
N PRO A 215 10.61 49.19 27.47
CA PRO A 215 11.32 50.46 27.63
C PRO A 215 10.43 51.40 28.45
N GLU A 216 10.98 51.84 29.60
CA GLU A 216 10.43 52.94 30.33
C GLU A 216 10.38 54.17 29.41
N LYS A 217 9.23 54.79 29.31
CA LYS A 217 9.06 56.09 28.70
C LYS A 217 9.59 57.11 29.74
N GLU A 218 10.69 57.72 29.44
CA GLU A 218 11.08 59.00 30.09
C GLU A 218 10.29 60.12 29.50
N GLU A 219 9.80 60.96 30.40
CA GLU A 219 9.07 62.23 30.15
C GLU A 219 9.92 63.30 29.49
#